data_929a6a96be59899f5f3b0f955b11688c
#
_entry.id   929a6a96be59899f5f3b0f955b11688c
#
_cell.length_a   1.000
_cell.length_b   1.000
_cell.length_c   1.000
_cell.angle_alpha   90.00
_cell.angle_beta   90.00
_cell.angle_gamma   90.00
#
_symmetry.space_group_name_H-M   'P 1'
#
loop_
_entity.id
_entity.type
_entity.pdbx_description
1 polymer ?
#
loop_
_entity_poly.entity_id
_entity_poly.type
_entity_poly.pdbx_seq_one_letter_code
_entity_poly.pdbx_strand_id
1 'polypeptide(L)'
;WLIKTNQSGLMDWNVCLGTNYNDRAGQAIQTQDGGFILVGGKAQNSNDNTNVWVIKTNSQGDTTWTQSFGGSESDSGTDILVDENGGYVILGDTESYGNGGKDIYVIKTDLYGEQEWSKTYGGGSDDSGQSIIKASDGGYIIRYIVESFGAGNSSVGILKISQDGDEIWSKTIGGSYGIPGNSLQYIDNGNYVMICS
;
A
#
# COMPACT_ATOMS: atom_id res chain seq x y z
N TRP A 1 13.36 7.78 -7.28
CA TRP A 1 14.65 7.11 -7.51
C TRP A 1 14.62 5.73 -6.88
N LEU A 2 14.98 4.71 -7.65
CA LEU A 2 15.29 3.37 -7.17
C LEU A 2 16.81 3.22 -7.15
N ILE A 3 17.36 2.89 -5.99
CA ILE A 3 18.81 2.79 -5.78
C ILE A 3 19.11 1.39 -5.25
N LYS A 4 20.05 0.71 -5.87
CA LYS A 4 20.56 -0.57 -5.39
C LYS A 4 21.97 -0.39 -4.87
N THR A 5 22.23 -0.95 -3.67
CA THR A 5 23.58 -0.98 -3.07
C THR A 5 24.03 -2.42 -2.89
N ASN A 6 25.34 -2.61 -2.86
CA ASN A 6 25.95 -3.88 -2.45
C ASN A 6 25.95 -4.01 -0.90
N GLN A 7 26.46 -5.15 -0.41
CA GLN A 7 26.53 -5.44 1.03
C GLN A 7 27.42 -4.45 1.84
N SER A 8 28.28 -3.68 1.18
CA SER A 8 29.11 -2.65 1.81
C SER A 8 28.48 -1.25 1.76
N GLY A 9 27.24 -1.14 1.28
CA GLY A 9 26.52 0.13 1.13
C GLY A 9 26.94 0.96 -0.07
N LEU A 10 27.84 0.46 -0.92
CA LEU A 10 28.22 1.15 -2.15
C LEU A 10 27.14 0.95 -3.22
N MET A 11 26.85 2.02 -3.95
CA MET A 11 25.83 2.01 -5.00
C MET A 11 26.29 1.12 -6.15
N ASP A 12 25.47 0.11 -6.49
CA ASP A 12 25.63 -0.71 -7.69
C ASP A 12 25.07 0.03 -8.91
N TRP A 13 23.86 0.53 -8.78
CA TRP A 13 23.18 1.32 -9.81
C TRP A 13 22.05 2.16 -9.20
N ASN A 14 21.59 3.14 -9.97
CA ASN A 14 20.35 3.87 -9.67
C ASN A 14 19.59 4.18 -10.95
N VAL A 15 18.27 4.28 -10.85
CA VAL A 15 17.37 4.69 -11.93
C VAL A 15 16.36 5.72 -11.42
N CYS A 16 16.03 6.67 -12.28
CA CYS A 16 14.97 7.63 -12.02
C CYS A 16 13.69 7.10 -12.69
N LEU A 17 12.69 6.82 -11.86
CA LEU A 17 11.36 6.39 -12.30
C LEU A 17 10.41 7.53 -11.94
N GLY A 18 9.78 8.15 -12.92
CA GLY A 18 8.92 9.29 -12.66
C GLY A 18 8.47 10.00 -13.92
N THR A 19 7.57 10.96 -13.71
CA THR A 19 7.08 11.90 -14.71
C THR A 19 7.78 13.26 -14.54
N ASN A 20 7.28 14.29 -15.21
CA ASN A 20 7.71 15.68 -14.99
C ASN A 20 6.97 16.38 -13.85
N TYR A 21 6.16 15.64 -13.10
CA TYR A 21 5.32 16.15 -12.01
C TYR A 21 5.73 15.54 -10.66
N ASN A 22 5.00 15.85 -9.60
CA ASN A 22 5.30 15.41 -8.24
C ASN A 22 4.84 13.96 -8.00
N ASP A 23 5.61 12.99 -8.49
CA ASP A 23 5.38 11.59 -8.19
C ASP A 23 5.81 11.25 -6.75
N ARG A 24 5.17 10.26 -6.17
CA ARG A 24 5.44 9.82 -4.79
C ARG A 24 5.90 8.37 -4.79
N ALA A 25 6.86 8.05 -3.92
CA ALA A 25 7.31 6.69 -3.67
C ALA A 25 6.68 6.16 -2.38
N GLY A 26 6.16 4.95 -2.42
CA GLY A 26 5.74 4.17 -1.27
C GLY A 26 6.77 3.08 -0.96
N GLN A 27 6.50 1.86 -1.33
CA GLN A 27 7.31 0.67 -1.04
C GLN A 27 7.96 0.10 -2.30
N ALA A 28 9.08 -0.58 -2.14
CA ALA A 28 9.74 -1.40 -3.17
C ALA A 28 10.17 -2.73 -2.57
N ILE A 29 9.88 -3.83 -3.27
CA ILE A 29 10.29 -5.17 -2.87
C ILE A 29 10.92 -5.92 -4.04
N GLN A 30 11.85 -6.84 -3.75
CA GLN A 30 12.44 -7.70 -4.75
C GLN A 30 11.50 -8.85 -5.09
N THR A 31 11.36 -9.14 -6.38
CA THR A 31 10.56 -10.26 -6.90
C THR A 31 11.43 -11.50 -7.16
N GLN A 32 10.80 -12.67 -7.29
CA GLN A 32 11.51 -13.96 -7.45
C GLN A 32 12.38 -14.03 -8.72
N ASP A 33 12.04 -13.27 -9.76
CA ASP A 33 12.84 -13.14 -10.99
C ASP A 33 14.10 -12.27 -10.83
N GLY A 34 14.36 -11.77 -9.61
CA GLY A 34 15.46 -10.89 -9.27
C GLY A 34 15.21 -9.42 -9.61
N GLY A 35 14.10 -9.08 -10.22
CA GLY A 35 13.65 -7.72 -10.46
C GLY A 35 13.03 -7.08 -9.22
N PHE A 36 12.33 -5.96 -9.41
CA PHE A 36 11.68 -5.23 -8.32
C PHE A 36 10.25 -4.86 -8.72
N ILE A 37 9.36 -4.84 -7.74
CA ILE A 37 8.05 -4.23 -7.86
C ILE A 37 7.97 -3.05 -6.90
N LEU A 38 7.47 -1.92 -7.39
CA LEU A 38 7.35 -0.68 -6.65
C LEU A 38 5.91 -0.20 -6.69
N VAL A 39 5.51 0.46 -5.63
CA VAL A 39 4.23 1.17 -5.55
C VAL A 39 4.44 2.60 -5.11
N GLY A 40 3.55 3.49 -5.53
CA GLY A 40 3.55 4.90 -5.15
C GLY A 40 2.38 5.65 -5.76
N GLY A 41 2.55 6.95 -5.96
CA GLY A 41 1.58 7.82 -6.62
C GLY A 41 2.16 8.42 -7.88
N LYS A 42 1.49 8.25 -9.01
CA LYS A 42 1.81 8.90 -10.29
C LYS A 42 1.00 10.17 -10.45
N ALA A 43 1.68 11.31 -10.49
CA ALA A 43 1.01 12.58 -10.75
C ALA A 43 0.43 12.63 -12.18
N GLN A 44 -0.84 13.03 -12.28
CA GLN A 44 -1.54 13.11 -13.55
C GLN A 44 -1.34 14.47 -14.24
N ASN A 45 -1.11 15.50 -13.45
CA ASN A 45 -0.96 16.88 -13.90
C ASN A 45 -0.25 17.74 -12.85
N SER A 46 -0.18 19.06 -13.09
CA SER A 46 0.43 20.02 -12.19
C SER A 46 -0.34 20.31 -10.90
N ASN A 47 -1.54 19.76 -10.71
CA ASN A 47 -2.39 19.98 -9.53
C ASN A 47 -2.16 18.94 -8.42
N ASP A 48 -1.12 18.13 -8.57
CA ASP A 48 -0.72 17.08 -7.61
C ASP A 48 -1.74 15.93 -7.40
N ASN A 49 -2.81 15.85 -8.22
CA ASN A 49 -3.66 14.67 -8.23
C ASN A 49 -2.85 13.48 -8.73
N THR A 50 -2.79 12.45 -7.92
CA THR A 50 -2.06 11.22 -8.22
C THR A 50 -3.01 10.05 -8.40
N ASN A 51 -2.57 9.03 -9.15
CA ASN A 51 -3.16 7.69 -9.10
C ASN A 51 -2.14 6.72 -8.48
N VAL A 52 -2.62 5.64 -7.86
CA VAL A 52 -1.75 4.53 -7.47
C VAL A 52 -0.92 4.11 -8.67
N TRP A 53 0.38 4.08 -8.51
CA TRP A 53 1.31 3.68 -9.57
C TRP A 53 2.10 2.46 -9.16
N VAL A 54 2.03 1.42 -9.99
CA VAL A 54 2.80 0.20 -9.82
C VAL A 54 3.81 0.09 -10.96
N ILE A 55 5.07 -0.17 -10.63
CA ILE A 55 6.17 -0.30 -11.59
C ILE A 55 6.87 -1.62 -11.35
N LYS A 56 6.93 -2.48 -12.35
CA LYS A 56 7.76 -3.68 -12.35
C LYS A 56 9.03 -3.40 -13.13
N THR A 57 10.17 -3.81 -12.55
CA THR A 57 11.47 -3.70 -13.21
C THR A 57 12.15 -5.07 -13.31
N ASN A 58 13.18 -5.15 -14.17
CA ASN A 58 14.15 -6.23 -14.16
C ASN A 58 15.18 -6.04 -13.03
N SER A 59 16.18 -6.93 -12.93
CA SER A 59 17.23 -6.89 -11.91
C SER A 59 18.21 -5.71 -12.09
N GLN A 60 18.23 -5.05 -13.24
CA GLN A 60 19.02 -3.85 -13.54
C GLN A 60 18.26 -2.55 -13.28
N GLY A 61 16.98 -2.63 -12.89
CA GLY A 61 16.12 -1.48 -12.64
C GLY A 61 15.40 -0.96 -13.90
N ASP A 62 15.55 -1.60 -15.06
CA ASP A 62 14.82 -1.21 -16.26
C ASP A 62 13.36 -1.60 -16.13
N THR A 63 12.47 -0.67 -16.45
CA THR A 63 11.01 -0.90 -16.39
C THR A 63 10.58 -1.96 -17.38
N THR A 64 9.88 -2.97 -16.92
CA THR A 64 9.26 -4.00 -17.75
C THR A 64 7.80 -3.72 -18.05
N TRP A 65 7.05 -3.23 -17.06
CA TRP A 65 5.70 -2.74 -17.22
C TRP A 65 5.33 -1.73 -16.11
N THR A 66 4.28 -0.98 -16.34
CA THR A 66 3.66 -0.10 -15.32
C THR A 66 2.15 -0.19 -15.41
N GLN A 67 1.48 -0.07 -14.25
CA GLN A 67 0.03 0.05 -14.14
C GLN A 67 -0.33 1.23 -13.26
N SER A 68 -1.52 1.80 -13.49
CA SER A 68 -2.03 2.92 -12.72
C SER A 68 -3.48 2.68 -12.36
N PHE A 69 -3.84 2.86 -11.08
CA PHE A 69 -5.17 2.60 -10.55
C PHE A 69 -5.68 3.83 -9.80
N GLY A 70 -6.95 4.15 -9.98
CA GLY A 70 -7.58 5.31 -9.37
C GLY A 70 -8.64 5.91 -10.26
N GLY A 71 -9.14 7.08 -9.87
CA GLY A 71 -10.17 7.81 -10.58
C GLY A 71 -9.79 9.26 -10.89
N SER A 72 -10.72 10.19 -10.66
CA SER A 72 -10.50 11.61 -10.95
C SER A 72 -9.84 12.39 -9.83
N GLU A 73 -9.93 11.88 -8.60
CA GLU A 73 -9.34 12.52 -7.41
C GLU A 73 -8.00 11.88 -7.07
N SER A 74 -7.42 12.22 -5.92
CA SER A 74 -6.11 11.72 -5.52
C SER A 74 -6.18 10.28 -5.01
N ASP A 75 -5.35 9.41 -5.59
CA ASP A 75 -5.13 8.05 -5.17
C ASP A 75 -3.62 7.80 -5.03
N SER A 76 -3.18 7.04 -4.05
CA SER A 76 -1.76 6.83 -3.79
C SER A 76 -1.48 5.45 -3.21
N GLY A 77 -0.45 4.77 -3.69
CA GLY A 77 -0.01 3.50 -3.14
C GLY A 77 1.00 3.70 -2.01
N THR A 78 0.86 2.93 -0.94
CA THR A 78 1.67 3.01 0.28
C THR A 78 2.55 1.78 0.46
N ASP A 79 1.96 0.59 0.33
CA ASP A 79 2.62 -0.69 0.60
C ASP A 79 2.22 -1.76 -0.42
N ILE A 80 3.03 -2.79 -0.58
CA ILE A 80 2.81 -3.84 -1.58
C ILE A 80 3.38 -5.17 -1.11
N LEU A 81 2.68 -6.26 -1.39
CA LEU A 81 3.20 -7.61 -1.21
C LEU A 81 3.08 -8.45 -2.48
N VAL A 82 3.92 -9.47 -2.58
CA VAL A 82 3.77 -10.54 -3.58
C VAL A 82 2.81 -11.60 -3.03
N ASP A 83 1.76 -11.92 -3.79
CA ASP A 83 0.84 -12.99 -3.46
C ASP A 83 1.43 -14.38 -3.78
N GLU A 84 0.78 -15.46 -3.31
CA GLU A 84 1.27 -16.85 -3.51
C GLU A 84 1.31 -17.26 -4.97
N ASN A 85 0.42 -16.70 -5.78
CA ASN A 85 0.34 -16.97 -7.21
C ASN A 85 1.28 -16.10 -8.06
N GLY A 86 2.14 -15.29 -7.39
CA GLY A 86 3.06 -14.37 -8.05
C GLY A 86 2.45 -13.03 -8.47
N GLY A 87 1.15 -12.82 -8.24
CA GLY A 87 0.50 -11.52 -8.37
C GLY A 87 0.83 -10.59 -7.21
N TYR A 88 0.17 -9.46 -7.14
CA TYR A 88 0.47 -8.41 -6.16
C TYR A 88 -0.79 -7.99 -5.41
N VAL A 89 -0.60 -7.65 -4.13
CA VAL A 89 -1.62 -6.98 -3.32
C VAL A 89 -1.07 -5.63 -2.92
N ILE A 90 -1.71 -4.60 -3.37
CA ILE A 90 -1.33 -3.20 -3.20
C ILE A 90 -2.24 -2.58 -2.14
N LEU A 91 -1.64 -1.93 -1.17
CA LEU A 91 -2.32 -1.07 -0.22
C LEU A 91 -2.08 0.38 -0.59
N GLY A 92 -3.11 1.17 -0.48
CA GLY A 92 -3.04 2.61 -0.70
C GLY A 92 -4.23 3.33 -0.11
N ASP A 93 -4.41 4.54 -0.56
CA ASP A 93 -5.51 5.43 -0.23
C ASP A 93 -6.20 5.89 -1.50
N THR A 94 -7.48 6.19 -1.41
CA THR A 94 -8.28 6.75 -2.51
C THR A 94 -9.19 7.88 -2.02
N GLU A 95 -9.26 8.95 -2.77
CA GLU A 95 -10.29 10.00 -2.69
C GLU A 95 -11.30 9.85 -3.84
N SER A 96 -11.03 8.94 -4.79
CA SER A 96 -11.87 8.69 -5.95
C SER A 96 -13.03 7.72 -5.68
N TYR A 97 -12.86 6.85 -4.68
CA TYR A 97 -13.81 5.78 -4.37
C TYR A 97 -14.04 5.70 -2.87
N GLY A 98 -15.17 5.11 -2.44
CA GLY A 98 -15.48 4.95 -1.02
C GLY A 98 -16.51 5.94 -0.50
N ASN A 99 -16.47 6.26 0.77
CA ASN A 99 -17.47 7.07 1.46
C ASN A 99 -16.85 8.21 2.26
N GLY A 100 -16.92 9.39 1.75
CA GLY A 100 -16.50 10.58 2.50
C GLY A 100 -15.20 11.17 1.99
N GLY A 101 -14.18 11.20 2.83
CA GLY A 101 -12.87 11.73 2.48
C GLY A 101 -11.96 10.68 1.82
N LYS A 102 -10.79 10.50 2.38
CA LYS A 102 -9.84 9.47 1.96
C LYS A 102 -10.23 8.12 2.58
N ASP A 103 -10.24 7.07 1.76
CA ASP A 103 -10.50 5.70 2.20
C ASP A 103 -9.29 4.79 1.90
N ILE A 104 -9.15 3.72 2.68
CA ILE A 104 -8.18 2.65 2.41
C ILE A 104 -8.52 2.01 1.07
N TYR A 105 -7.54 1.87 0.20
CA TYR A 105 -7.69 1.24 -1.10
C TYR A 105 -6.81 0.00 -1.20
N VAL A 106 -7.43 -1.15 -1.42
CA VAL A 106 -6.72 -2.41 -1.64
C VAL A 106 -7.01 -2.90 -3.05
N ILE A 107 -5.94 -3.22 -3.76
CA ILE A 107 -6.00 -3.68 -5.16
C ILE A 107 -5.24 -5.00 -5.24
N LYS A 108 -5.88 -6.02 -5.80
CA LYS A 108 -5.20 -7.27 -6.15
C LYS A 108 -5.03 -7.37 -7.65
N THR A 109 -3.84 -7.78 -8.08
CA THR A 109 -3.49 -7.97 -9.48
C THR A 109 -2.91 -9.36 -9.70
N ASP A 110 -2.90 -9.79 -10.95
CA ASP A 110 -2.10 -10.91 -11.39
C ASP A 110 -0.60 -10.53 -11.49
N LEU A 111 0.23 -11.47 -11.96
CA LEU A 111 1.67 -11.26 -12.11
C LEU A 111 2.05 -10.24 -13.23
N TYR A 112 1.12 -9.91 -14.11
CA TYR A 112 1.30 -8.91 -15.17
C TYR A 112 0.81 -7.52 -14.79
N GLY A 113 0.26 -7.39 -13.56
CA GLY A 113 -0.32 -6.15 -13.06
C GLY A 113 -1.76 -5.90 -13.48
N GLU A 114 -2.44 -6.87 -14.12
CA GLU A 114 -3.84 -6.75 -14.46
C GLU A 114 -4.71 -6.94 -13.22
N GLN A 115 -5.64 -6.00 -13.00
CA GLN A 115 -6.48 -6.00 -11.79
C GLN A 115 -7.42 -7.20 -11.76
N GLU A 116 -7.33 -7.98 -10.69
CA GLU A 116 -8.30 -9.05 -10.37
C GLU A 116 -9.50 -8.48 -9.60
N TRP A 117 -9.22 -7.69 -8.56
CA TRP A 117 -10.23 -6.95 -7.80
C TRP A 117 -9.65 -5.71 -7.13
N SER A 118 -10.53 -4.80 -6.73
CA SER A 118 -10.18 -3.72 -5.82
C SER A 118 -11.33 -3.45 -4.85
N LYS A 119 -11.02 -3.03 -3.63
CA LYS A 119 -11.98 -2.71 -2.57
C LYS A 119 -11.52 -1.52 -1.76
N THR A 120 -12.49 -0.79 -1.22
CA THR A 120 -12.27 0.33 -0.29
C THR A 120 -12.82 -0.01 1.08
N TYR A 121 -12.15 0.51 2.12
CA TYR A 121 -12.57 0.35 3.50
C TYR A 121 -12.37 1.68 4.22
N GLY A 122 -13.37 2.09 4.96
CA GLY A 122 -13.38 3.38 5.65
C GLY A 122 -14.78 3.81 5.97
N GLY A 123 -14.94 5.08 6.30
CA GLY A 123 -16.23 5.65 6.68
C GLY A 123 -16.41 7.06 6.11
N GLY A 124 -16.98 7.97 6.89
CA GLY A 124 -17.31 9.33 6.42
C GLY A 124 -16.20 10.37 6.57
N SER A 125 -15.05 9.98 7.14
CA SER A 125 -13.86 10.84 7.32
C SER A 125 -12.65 10.17 6.67
N ASP A 126 -11.45 10.74 6.86
CA ASP A 126 -10.23 10.19 6.28
C ASP A 126 -9.78 8.92 7.00
N ASP A 127 -9.59 7.84 6.25
CA ASP A 127 -9.01 6.59 6.69
C ASP A 127 -7.84 6.22 5.75
N SER A 128 -6.66 5.93 6.32
CA SER A 128 -5.43 5.83 5.51
C SER A 128 -4.67 4.54 5.78
N GLY A 129 -4.44 3.75 4.73
CA GLY A 129 -3.69 2.50 4.76
C GLY A 129 -2.19 2.73 4.96
N GLN A 130 -1.60 2.07 5.96
CA GLN A 130 -0.20 2.31 6.34
C GLN A 130 0.71 1.12 6.08
N SER A 131 0.23 -0.09 6.34
CA SER A 131 1.00 -1.32 6.14
C SER A 131 0.08 -2.50 5.94
N ILE A 132 0.48 -3.42 5.08
CA ILE A 132 -0.22 -4.68 4.83
C ILE A 132 0.73 -5.86 5.00
N ILE A 133 0.25 -6.91 5.64
CA ILE A 133 0.98 -8.17 5.76
C ILE A 133 0.06 -9.34 5.43
N LYS A 134 0.67 -10.46 5.06
CA LYS A 134 -0.06 -11.70 4.82
C LYS A 134 -0.48 -12.33 6.14
N ALA A 135 -1.71 -12.77 6.24
CA ALA A 135 -2.20 -13.57 7.35
C ALA A 135 -1.90 -15.06 7.12
N SER A 136 -1.79 -15.82 8.21
CA SER A 136 -1.49 -17.27 8.15
C SER A 136 -2.59 -18.11 7.50
N ASP A 137 -3.77 -17.58 7.36
CA ASP A 137 -4.94 -18.23 6.75
C ASP A 137 -5.17 -17.84 5.28
N GLY A 138 -4.21 -17.16 4.67
CA GLY A 138 -4.23 -16.76 3.26
C GLY A 138 -4.85 -15.38 2.98
N GLY A 139 -5.49 -14.74 3.98
CA GLY A 139 -5.96 -13.36 3.86
C GLY A 139 -4.88 -12.34 4.21
N TYR A 140 -5.30 -11.11 4.50
CA TYR A 140 -4.39 -9.99 4.77
C TYR A 140 -4.78 -9.26 6.04
N ILE A 141 -3.77 -8.72 6.71
CA ILE A 141 -3.92 -7.80 7.85
C ILE A 141 -3.40 -6.44 7.43
N ILE A 142 -4.23 -5.44 7.60
CA ILE A 142 -3.94 -4.04 7.26
C ILE A 142 -3.92 -3.22 8.54
N ARG A 143 -2.85 -2.49 8.75
CA ARG A 143 -2.79 -1.40 9.71
C ARG A 143 -3.14 -0.11 9.00
N TYR A 144 -4.01 0.69 9.61
CA TYR A 144 -4.44 1.97 9.04
C TYR A 144 -4.61 3.05 10.12
N ILE A 145 -4.59 4.31 9.70
CA ILE A 145 -5.03 5.43 10.50
C ILE A 145 -6.52 5.60 10.24
N VAL A 146 -7.31 5.73 11.30
CA VAL A 146 -8.76 5.84 11.24
C VAL A 146 -9.20 7.17 11.84
N GLU A 147 -10.00 7.93 11.09
CA GLU A 147 -10.67 9.15 11.54
C GLU A 147 -12.19 9.00 11.54
N SER A 148 -12.70 8.01 10.81
CA SER A 148 -14.14 7.73 10.73
C SER A 148 -14.73 7.09 11.97
N PHE A 149 -13.96 6.32 12.72
CA PHE A 149 -14.42 5.52 13.85
C PHE A 149 -13.51 5.71 15.05
N GLY A 150 -14.01 6.22 16.14
CA GLY A 150 -13.23 6.42 17.36
C GLY A 150 -13.72 7.58 18.22
N ALA A 151 -12.97 7.91 19.26
CA ALA A 151 -13.31 8.96 20.24
C ALA A 151 -12.87 10.38 19.82
N GLY A 152 -12.79 10.65 18.49
CA GLY A 152 -12.24 11.90 17.93
C GLY A 152 -10.71 11.83 17.78
N ASN A 153 -10.15 12.58 16.86
CA ASN A 153 -8.76 12.52 16.40
C ASN A 153 -8.32 11.14 15.87
N SER A 154 -7.25 11.13 15.09
CA SER A 154 -6.73 9.92 14.44
C SER A 154 -6.44 8.79 15.44
N SER A 155 -6.99 7.62 15.19
CA SER A 155 -6.73 6.39 15.93
C SER A 155 -6.04 5.37 15.04
N VAL A 156 -5.50 4.28 15.59
CA VAL A 156 -4.95 3.18 14.81
C VAL A 156 -6.02 2.11 14.65
N GLY A 157 -6.22 1.68 13.41
CA GLY A 157 -7.07 0.54 13.08
C GLY A 157 -6.26 -0.67 12.64
N ILE A 158 -6.82 -1.84 12.89
CA ILE A 158 -6.41 -3.11 12.29
C ILE A 158 -7.62 -3.67 11.57
N LEU A 159 -7.45 -3.98 10.30
CA LEU A 159 -8.45 -4.61 9.45
C LEU A 159 -7.92 -5.95 8.98
N LYS A 160 -8.72 -7.00 9.16
CA LYS A 160 -8.48 -8.31 8.54
C LYS A 160 -9.44 -8.50 7.39
N ILE A 161 -8.88 -8.85 6.24
CA ILE A 161 -9.63 -9.20 5.04
C ILE A 161 -9.30 -10.62 4.57
N SER A 162 -10.23 -11.25 3.87
CA SER A 162 -10.02 -12.53 3.19
C SER A 162 -9.10 -12.38 1.98
N GLN A 163 -8.75 -13.47 1.34
CA GLN A 163 -8.00 -13.49 0.08
C GLN A 163 -8.75 -12.80 -1.07
N ASP A 164 -10.08 -12.78 -1.01
CA ASP A 164 -10.96 -12.12 -1.98
C ASP A 164 -11.29 -10.66 -1.58
N GLY A 165 -10.66 -10.16 -0.51
CA GLY A 165 -10.83 -8.80 -0.03
C GLY A 165 -12.09 -8.59 0.82
N ASP A 166 -12.83 -9.61 1.26
CA ASP A 166 -13.97 -9.41 2.16
C ASP A 166 -13.49 -9.11 3.57
N GLU A 167 -14.07 -8.09 4.20
CA GLU A 167 -13.79 -7.80 5.60
C GLU A 167 -14.21 -8.98 6.48
N ILE A 168 -13.25 -9.49 7.28
CA ILE A 168 -13.52 -10.53 8.27
C ILE A 168 -13.77 -9.88 9.62
N TRP A 169 -12.93 -8.94 10.02
CA TRP A 169 -13.10 -8.09 11.19
C TRP A 169 -12.23 -6.83 11.10
N SER A 170 -12.65 -5.80 11.81
CA SER A 170 -11.86 -4.59 12.05
C SER A 170 -11.87 -4.24 13.54
N LYS A 171 -10.80 -3.61 14.01
CA LYS A 171 -10.62 -3.12 15.39
C LYS A 171 -9.94 -1.77 15.37
N THR A 172 -10.47 -0.84 16.13
CA THR A 172 -9.83 0.45 16.39
C THR A 172 -9.17 0.42 17.76
N ILE A 173 -7.92 0.86 17.84
CA ILE A 173 -7.11 0.91 19.05
C ILE A 173 -6.64 2.35 19.20
N GLY A 174 -6.86 2.96 20.34
CA GLY A 174 -6.39 4.31 20.61
C GLY A 174 -7.43 5.20 21.29
N GLY A 175 -7.07 6.43 21.47
CA GLY A 175 -7.85 7.46 22.16
C GLY A 175 -7.47 8.85 21.65
N SER A 176 -7.71 9.89 22.43
CA SER A 176 -7.72 11.32 22.06
C SER A 176 -6.42 11.94 21.52
N TYR A 177 -5.38 11.18 21.28
CA TYR A 177 -4.11 11.66 20.71
C TYR A 177 -3.73 10.76 19.53
N GLY A 178 -3.45 11.38 18.38
CA GLY A 178 -3.00 10.68 17.20
C GLY A 178 -1.78 9.81 17.51
N ILE A 179 -1.83 8.57 17.09
CA ILE A 179 -0.74 7.59 17.29
C ILE A 179 -0.13 7.27 15.94
N PRO A 180 0.88 8.01 15.48
CA PRO A 180 1.67 7.58 14.34
C PRO A 180 2.58 6.42 14.77
N GLY A 181 2.42 5.29 14.17
CA GLY A 181 3.31 4.14 14.29
C GLY A 181 3.44 3.50 12.92
N ASN A 182 4.56 2.88 12.60
CA ASN A 182 4.87 2.48 11.23
C ASN A 182 5.15 0.98 11.05
N SER A 183 4.87 0.14 12.03
CA SER A 183 5.20 -1.27 11.89
C SER A 183 4.08 -2.19 12.33
N LEU A 184 3.82 -3.19 11.51
CA LEU A 184 2.94 -4.31 11.80
C LEU A 184 3.70 -5.59 11.43
N GLN A 185 3.72 -6.58 12.33
CA GLN A 185 4.36 -7.86 12.09
C GLN A 185 3.49 -9.02 12.57
N TYR A 186 3.49 -10.10 11.82
CA TYR A 186 3.05 -11.40 12.30
C TYR A 186 4.12 -11.99 13.23
N ILE A 187 3.71 -12.55 14.36
CA ILE A 187 4.66 -13.18 15.28
C ILE A 187 4.51 -14.70 15.28
N ASP A 188 3.42 -15.25 15.82
CA ASP A 188 3.14 -16.68 15.83
C ASP A 188 1.68 -16.97 16.19
N ASN A 189 1.23 -18.17 15.93
CA ASN A 189 -0.10 -18.65 16.34
C ASN A 189 -1.27 -17.70 16.01
N GLY A 190 -1.18 -16.94 14.92
CA GLY A 190 -2.19 -15.98 14.51
C GLY A 190 -2.14 -14.64 15.26
N ASN A 191 -1.08 -14.37 16.00
CA ASN A 191 -0.87 -13.11 16.71
C ASN A 191 -0.12 -12.10 15.87
N TYR A 192 -0.37 -10.82 16.15
CA TYR A 192 0.25 -9.70 15.49
C TYR A 192 0.79 -8.72 16.53
N VAL A 193 1.93 -8.11 16.24
CA VAL A 193 2.49 -7.01 17.02
C VAL A 193 2.51 -5.74 16.19
N MET A 194 2.20 -4.65 16.82
CA MET A 194 2.13 -3.33 16.21
C MET A 194 2.84 -2.32 17.10
N ILE A 195 3.60 -1.42 16.50
CA ILE A 195 4.20 -0.28 17.19
C ILE A 195 3.32 0.94 16.93
N CYS A 196 2.92 1.61 18.01
CA CYS A 196 2.18 2.87 18.00
C CYS A 196 2.92 3.85 18.92
N SER A 197 3.08 5.09 18.51
CA SER A 197 3.79 6.12 19.29
C SER A 197 3.03 7.44 19.31
#